data_465867286c53c854398788f253b60f8a
#
_entry.id   465867286c53c854398788f253b60f8a
#
_cell.length_a   1.000
_cell.length_b   1.000
_cell.length_c   1.000
_cell.angle_alpha   90.00
_cell.angle_beta   90.00
_cell.angle_gamma   90.00
#
_symmetry.space_group_name_H-M   'P 1'
#
loop_
_entity.id
_entity.type
_entity.pdbx_description
1 polymer ?
#
loop_
_entity_poly.entity_id
_entity_poly.type
_entity_poly.pdbx_seq_one_letter_code
_entity_poly.pdbx_strand_id
1 'polypeptide(L)'
;MNERSRHELTADALRRAGMSVAEAWIQYFALGGSLSEVEIDAYLRGQAELPPLECELLAEAAREASGQGADMGGRPGTELLSGSTTDAFRQLGAAGSVLLDPETAEGERLRSLAQLHLLDTPPEDRFDRITRRAAERFGCEVATLALIADDRQFIKSAVGEADQDLERTKAFCNATIRSSGPLVLTDTTQDERFRSHPFVAGEPHIRFYAGYPLRGPGGWLIGTLCVMSTSPRPFTDQDLQDLELLAQEMQHEVFPGWKAWSIL
;
A
#
# COMPACT_ATOMS: atom_id res chain seq x y z
N MET A 1 -45.66 -16.77 2.59
CA MET A 1 -44.35 -16.99 3.25
C MET A 1 -43.39 -16.00 2.61
N ASN A 2 -43.00 -14.92 3.32
CA ASN A 2 -42.12 -13.92 2.77
C ASN A 2 -40.73 -14.55 2.58
N GLU A 3 -40.29 -14.71 1.34
CA GLU A 3 -38.89 -14.99 1.03
C GLU A 3 -38.08 -13.77 1.47
N ARG A 4 -37.36 -13.91 2.57
CA ARG A 4 -36.34 -12.90 2.96
C ARG A 4 -35.27 -12.89 1.89
N SER A 5 -34.91 -11.70 1.44
CA SER A 5 -33.85 -11.54 0.48
C SER A 5 -32.49 -12.00 1.04
N ARG A 6 -31.57 -12.42 0.17
CA ARG A 6 -30.26 -12.95 0.62
C ARG A 6 -29.50 -11.96 1.50
N HIS A 7 -29.53 -10.67 1.17
CA HIS A 7 -28.86 -9.64 1.96
C HIS A 7 -29.43 -9.50 3.37
N GLU A 8 -30.77 -9.64 3.54
CA GLU A 8 -31.40 -9.61 4.87
C GLU A 8 -30.97 -10.79 5.73
N LEU A 9 -30.88 -12.00 5.16
CA LEU A 9 -30.43 -13.19 5.87
C LEU A 9 -28.96 -13.06 6.30
N THR A 10 -28.09 -12.54 5.44
CA THR A 10 -26.68 -12.30 5.76
C THR A 10 -26.52 -11.22 6.83
N ALA A 11 -27.23 -10.11 6.70
CA ALA A 11 -27.23 -9.04 7.69
C ALA A 11 -27.75 -9.50 9.05
N ASP A 12 -28.80 -10.38 9.09
CA ASP A 12 -29.31 -10.96 10.31
C ASP A 12 -28.31 -11.94 10.97
N ALA A 13 -27.58 -12.70 10.17
CA ALA A 13 -26.54 -13.60 10.66
C ALA A 13 -25.39 -12.82 11.32
N LEU A 14 -24.89 -11.75 10.66
CA LEU A 14 -23.84 -10.88 11.20
C LEU A 14 -24.26 -10.19 12.49
N ARG A 15 -25.50 -9.65 12.56
CA ARG A 15 -26.03 -9.04 13.78
C ARG A 15 -26.14 -10.04 14.94
N ARG A 16 -26.55 -11.28 14.68
CA ARG A 16 -26.61 -12.34 15.71
C ARG A 16 -25.24 -12.75 16.20
N ALA A 17 -24.22 -12.71 15.32
CA ALA A 17 -22.83 -12.94 15.66
C ALA A 17 -22.17 -11.75 16.39
N GLY A 18 -22.85 -10.60 16.49
CA GLY A 18 -22.30 -9.38 17.07
C GLY A 18 -21.18 -8.74 16.23
N MET A 19 -21.11 -9.09 14.94
CA MET A 19 -20.08 -8.59 14.04
C MET A 19 -20.45 -7.24 13.44
N SER A 20 -19.48 -6.34 13.41
CA SER A 20 -19.53 -5.13 12.61
C SER A 20 -19.32 -5.43 11.11
N VAL A 21 -19.65 -4.47 10.24
CA VAL A 21 -19.42 -4.58 8.79
C VAL A 21 -17.92 -4.74 8.50
N ALA A 22 -17.07 -4.02 9.21
CA ALA A 22 -15.61 -4.11 9.08
C ALA A 22 -15.08 -5.51 9.40
N GLU A 23 -15.54 -6.13 10.49
CA GLU A 23 -15.15 -7.50 10.87
C GLU A 23 -15.66 -8.52 9.85
N ALA A 24 -16.87 -8.36 9.34
CA ALA A 24 -17.43 -9.21 8.29
C ALA A 24 -16.63 -9.09 6.99
N TRP A 25 -16.24 -7.87 6.61
CA TRP A 25 -15.40 -7.62 5.45
C TRP A 25 -14.01 -8.30 5.56
N ILE A 26 -13.40 -8.27 6.74
CA ILE A 26 -12.11 -8.93 6.98
C ILE A 26 -12.22 -10.45 6.77
N GLN A 27 -13.22 -11.08 7.34
CA GLN A 27 -13.42 -12.53 7.17
C GLN A 27 -13.77 -12.89 5.73
N TYR A 28 -14.64 -12.13 5.09
CA TYR A 28 -14.95 -12.26 3.68
C TYR A 28 -13.70 -12.14 2.80
N PHE A 29 -12.84 -11.16 3.07
CA PHE A 29 -11.58 -10.97 2.35
C PHE A 29 -10.62 -12.15 2.58
N ALA A 30 -10.54 -12.70 3.80
CA ALA A 30 -9.74 -13.88 4.11
C ALA A 30 -10.21 -15.14 3.36
N LEU A 31 -11.48 -15.22 2.99
CA LEU A 31 -12.06 -16.28 2.15
C LEU A 31 -11.83 -16.05 0.64
N GLY A 32 -11.15 -14.98 0.26
CA GLY A 32 -10.83 -14.65 -1.14
C GLY A 32 -11.83 -13.70 -1.81
N GLY A 33 -12.65 -13.00 -1.04
CA GLY A 33 -13.55 -11.96 -1.54
C GLY A 33 -12.78 -10.75 -2.09
N SER A 34 -13.33 -10.07 -3.07
CA SER A 34 -12.65 -8.98 -3.81
C SER A 34 -13.30 -7.60 -3.64
N LEU A 35 -14.45 -7.50 -2.99
CA LEU A 35 -15.20 -6.25 -2.81
C LEU A 35 -14.68 -5.43 -1.64
N SER A 36 -14.88 -4.12 -1.71
CA SER A 36 -14.57 -3.19 -0.62
C SER A 36 -15.60 -3.27 0.51
N GLU A 37 -15.23 -2.79 1.70
CA GLU A 37 -16.15 -2.67 2.85
C GLU A 37 -17.39 -1.85 2.52
N VAL A 38 -17.24 -0.79 1.69
CA VAL A 38 -18.36 0.09 1.27
C VAL A 38 -19.37 -0.66 0.41
N GLU A 39 -18.91 -1.54 -0.49
CA GLU A 39 -19.80 -2.35 -1.33
C GLU A 39 -20.54 -3.40 -0.51
N ILE A 40 -19.87 -4.01 0.47
CA ILE A 40 -20.49 -4.95 1.41
C ILE A 40 -21.52 -4.24 2.29
N ASP A 41 -21.21 -3.06 2.82
CA ASP A 41 -22.15 -2.26 3.61
C ASP A 41 -23.41 -1.88 2.79
N ALA A 42 -23.21 -1.45 1.53
CA ALA A 42 -24.32 -1.16 0.62
C ALA A 42 -25.20 -2.39 0.34
N TYR A 43 -24.60 -3.56 0.16
CA TYR A 43 -25.33 -4.82 -0.01
C TYR A 43 -26.11 -5.20 1.25
N LEU A 44 -25.51 -5.15 2.42
CA LEU A 44 -26.16 -5.49 3.68
C LEU A 44 -27.34 -4.56 4.00
N ARG A 45 -27.34 -3.34 3.48
CA ARG A 45 -28.44 -2.37 3.54
C ARG A 45 -29.48 -2.54 2.42
N GLY A 46 -29.26 -3.48 1.48
CA GLY A 46 -30.13 -3.67 0.34
C GLY A 46 -30.04 -2.56 -0.72
N GLN A 47 -28.96 -1.83 -0.75
CA GLN A 47 -28.71 -0.70 -1.67
C GLN A 47 -27.89 -1.11 -2.90
N ALA A 48 -27.29 -2.30 -2.90
CA ALA A 48 -26.52 -2.87 -4.00
C ALA A 48 -26.79 -4.38 -4.12
N GLU A 49 -26.59 -4.91 -5.33
CA GLU A 49 -26.54 -6.35 -5.59
C GLU A 49 -25.07 -6.78 -5.74
N LEU A 50 -24.74 -7.96 -5.20
CA LEU A 50 -23.40 -8.54 -5.38
C LEU A 50 -23.45 -9.73 -6.34
N PRO A 51 -22.33 -10.02 -7.05
CA PRO A 51 -22.19 -11.26 -7.80
C PRO A 51 -22.46 -12.50 -6.92
N PRO A 52 -23.03 -13.58 -7.48
CA PRO A 52 -23.40 -14.77 -6.69
C PRO A 52 -22.28 -15.34 -5.83
N LEU A 53 -21.04 -15.38 -6.36
CA LEU A 53 -19.86 -15.87 -5.64
C LEU A 53 -19.55 -15.00 -4.40
N GLU A 54 -19.62 -13.68 -4.55
CA GLU A 54 -19.32 -12.73 -3.47
C GLU A 54 -20.40 -12.83 -2.36
N CYS A 55 -21.67 -13.06 -2.74
CA CYS A 55 -22.74 -13.34 -1.79
C CYS A 55 -22.46 -14.64 -0.98
N GLU A 56 -21.94 -15.69 -1.63
CA GLU A 56 -21.60 -16.95 -0.99
C GLU A 56 -20.43 -16.81 -0.02
N LEU A 57 -19.38 -16.12 -0.40
CA LEU A 57 -18.22 -15.83 0.45
C LEU A 57 -18.62 -15.00 1.68
N LEU A 58 -19.46 -13.99 1.50
CA LEU A 58 -19.93 -13.17 2.62
C LEU A 58 -20.88 -13.95 3.56
N ALA A 59 -21.71 -14.82 3.01
CA ALA A 59 -22.57 -15.70 3.80
C ALA A 59 -21.76 -16.76 4.56
N GLU A 60 -20.63 -17.24 4.00
CA GLU A 60 -19.70 -18.14 4.68
C GLU A 60 -19.00 -17.43 5.83
N ALA A 61 -18.47 -16.21 5.61
CA ALA A 61 -17.90 -15.38 6.65
C ALA A 61 -18.85 -15.18 7.84
N ALA A 62 -20.14 -14.94 7.55
CA ALA A 62 -21.17 -14.80 8.57
C ALA A 62 -21.48 -16.12 9.32
N ARG A 63 -21.36 -17.28 8.67
CA ARG A 63 -21.55 -18.60 9.27
C ARG A 63 -20.40 -19.00 10.18
N GLU A 64 -19.18 -18.78 9.75
CA GLU A 64 -17.98 -19.05 10.57
C GLU A 64 -18.01 -18.22 11.87
N ALA A 65 -18.39 -16.96 11.77
CA ALA A 65 -18.54 -16.07 12.91
C ALA A 65 -19.62 -16.50 13.92
N SER A 66 -20.71 -17.11 13.42
CA SER A 66 -21.80 -17.56 14.29
C SER A 66 -21.54 -18.91 14.98
N GLY A 67 -20.35 -19.51 14.79
CA GLY A 67 -20.03 -20.84 15.38
C GLY A 67 -20.86 -21.99 14.82
N GLN A 68 -21.57 -21.80 13.70
CA GLN A 68 -22.38 -22.81 13.03
C GLN A 68 -21.65 -23.49 11.86
N GLY A 69 -20.31 -23.42 11.86
CA GLY A 69 -19.46 -24.15 10.93
C GLY A 69 -19.57 -25.65 11.19
N ALA A 70 -20.18 -26.38 10.25
CA ALA A 70 -20.58 -27.76 10.35
C ALA A 70 -19.42 -28.70 10.76
N ASP A 71 -19.76 -29.63 11.64
CA ASP A 71 -19.16 -30.93 11.87
C ASP A 71 -18.90 -31.66 10.52
N MET A 72 -17.76 -31.48 9.94
CA MET A 72 -17.20 -32.28 8.86
C MET A 72 -15.74 -32.64 9.20
N GLY A 73 -15.61 -33.73 9.99
CA GLY A 73 -14.48 -34.62 10.01
C GLY A 73 -13.09 -34.01 10.26
N GLY A 74 -12.63 -34.09 11.51
CA GLY A 74 -11.22 -34.26 11.88
C GLY A 74 -10.19 -33.35 11.19
N ARG A 75 -10.04 -32.10 11.64
CA ARG A 75 -8.85 -31.31 11.40
C ARG A 75 -8.07 -31.12 12.70
N PRO A 76 -6.78 -31.51 12.76
CA PRO A 76 -5.91 -31.06 13.84
C PRO A 76 -5.56 -29.59 13.56
N GLY A 77 -6.06 -28.65 14.33
CA GLY A 77 -5.73 -27.25 14.10
C GLY A 77 -6.44 -26.22 14.98
N THR A 78 -6.98 -26.61 16.13
CA THR A 78 -7.62 -25.65 17.08
C THR A 78 -6.58 -24.94 17.97
N GLU A 79 -5.34 -24.77 17.51
CA GLU A 79 -4.29 -24.03 18.24
C GLU A 79 -3.95 -22.66 17.64
N LEU A 80 -4.68 -22.21 16.61
CA LEU A 80 -4.35 -20.97 15.88
C LEU A 80 -5.13 -19.72 16.34
N LEU A 81 -5.96 -19.79 17.38
CA LEU A 81 -6.77 -18.66 17.84
C LEU A 81 -6.38 -18.11 19.22
N SER A 82 -5.15 -18.38 19.69
CA SER A 82 -4.61 -17.66 20.85
C SER A 82 -3.70 -16.47 20.46
N GLY A 83 -3.52 -16.19 19.17
CA GLY A 83 -2.93 -14.96 18.70
C GLY A 83 -3.87 -13.79 18.94
N SER A 84 -3.37 -12.66 19.44
CA SER A 84 -4.20 -11.47 19.62
C SER A 84 -4.79 -11.07 18.26
N THR A 85 -5.95 -10.41 18.24
CA THR A 85 -6.58 -9.84 17.03
C THR A 85 -5.56 -9.02 16.21
N THR A 86 -4.64 -8.36 16.89
CA THR A 86 -3.50 -7.64 16.29
C THR A 86 -2.60 -8.55 15.45
N ASP A 87 -2.37 -9.80 15.87
CA ASP A 87 -1.53 -10.74 15.11
C ASP A 87 -2.22 -11.21 13.83
N ALA A 88 -3.54 -11.36 13.84
CA ALA A 88 -4.32 -11.62 12.63
C ALA A 88 -4.23 -10.45 11.64
N PHE A 89 -4.33 -9.22 12.12
CA PHE A 89 -4.19 -8.02 11.27
C PHE A 89 -2.78 -7.88 10.69
N ARG A 90 -1.74 -8.25 11.45
CA ARG A 90 -0.36 -8.31 10.93
C ARG A 90 -0.20 -9.29 9.76
N GLN A 91 -0.89 -10.42 9.79
CA GLN A 91 -0.85 -11.42 8.72
C GLN A 91 -1.45 -10.90 7.40
N LEU A 92 -2.38 -9.93 7.46
CA LEU A 92 -2.93 -9.25 6.29
C LEU A 92 -1.92 -8.26 5.65
N GLY A 93 -0.78 -8.00 6.28
CA GLY A 93 0.20 -7.04 5.80
C GLY A 93 -0.38 -5.64 5.68
N ALA A 94 0.01 -4.93 4.61
CA ALA A 94 -0.45 -3.56 4.36
C ALA A 94 -1.97 -3.44 4.14
N ALA A 95 -2.63 -4.49 3.67
CA ALA A 95 -4.08 -4.51 3.53
C ALA A 95 -4.80 -4.41 4.89
N GLY A 96 -4.18 -4.94 5.95
CA GLY A 96 -4.68 -4.84 7.31
C GLY A 96 -4.28 -3.55 8.05
N SER A 97 -3.53 -2.65 7.43
CA SER A 97 -2.97 -1.47 8.11
C SER A 97 -4.02 -0.54 8.73
N VAL A 98 -5.20 -0.44 8.12
CA VAL A 98 -6.31 0.37 8.64
C VAL A 98 -6.91 -0.15 9.95
N LEU A 99 -6.61 -1.40 10.31
CA LEU A 99 -7.09 -2.09 11.51
C LEU A 99 -6.06 -2.08 12.64
N LEU A 100 -4.84 -1.62 12.33
CA LEU A 100 -3.75 -1.45 13.28
C LEU A 100 -3.73 -0.01 13.79
N ASP A 101 -3.29 0.18 15.02
CA ASP A 101 -2.93 1.51 15.45
C ASP A 101 -1.71 2.04 14.66
N PRO A 102 -1.53 3.35 14.54
CA PRO A 102 -0.48 3.92 13.68
C PRO A 102 0.94 3.48 14.04
N GLU A 103 1.23 3.26 15.33
CA GLU A 103 2.55 2.83 15.79
C GLU A 103 2.82 1.37 15.39
N THR A 104 1.84 0.49 15.59
CA THR A 104 1.93 -0.91 15.15
C THR A 104 2.06 -1.01 13.64
N ALA A 105 1.26 -0.27 12.86
CA ALA A 105 1.32 -0.26 11.40
C ALA A 105 2.70 0.22 10.90
N GLU A 106 3.25 1.28 11.50
CA GLU A 106 4.60 1.77 11.18
C GLU A 106 5.66 0.73 11.54
N GLY A 107 5.55 0.07 12.70
CA GLY A 107 6.44 -1.02 13.08
C GLY A 107 6.45 -2.18 12.07
N GLU A 108 5.30 -2.57 11.52
CA GLU A 108 5.21 -3.60 10.47
C GLU A 108 5.84 -3.13 9.16
N ARG A 109 5.61 -1.87 8.76
CA ARG A 109 6.26 -1.26 7.61
C ARG A 109 7.78 -1.28 7.72
N LEU A 110 8.31 -0.91 8.88
CA LEU A 110 9.75 -0.92 9.15
C LEU A 110 10.34 -2.33 9.16
N ARG A 111 9.62 -3.32 9.69
CA ARG A 111 10.02 -4.74 9.59
C ARG A 111 10.06 -5.21 8.13
N SER A 112 9.07 -4.82 7.33
CA SER A 112 9.06 -5.10 5.90
C SER A 112 10.28 -4.53 5.19
N LEU A 113 10.65 -3.29 5.48
CA LEU A 113 11.85 -2.67 4.94
C LEU A 113 13.12 -3.39 5.40
N ALA A 114 13.23 -3.72 6.69
CA ALA A 114 14.39 -4.40 7.25
C ALA A 114 14.63 -5.78 6.63
N GLN A 115 13.57 -6.53 6.28
CA GLN A 115 13.68 -7.83 5.62
C GLN A 115 14.36 -7.79 4.25
N LEU A 116 14.39 -6.63 3.60
CA LEU A 116 15.04 -6.46 2.30
C LEU A 116 16.56 -6.33 2.40
N HIS A 117 17.10 -6.01 3.57
CA HIS A 117 18.53 -5.84 3.83
C HIS A 117 19.22 -4.85 2.87
N LEU A 118 18.51 -3.76 2.49
CA LEU A 118 19.01 -2.76 1.53
C LEU A 118 19.55 -1.49 2.20
N LEU A 119 19.17 -1.23 3.45
CA LEU A 119 19.67 -0.07 4.19
C LEU A 119 21.17 -0.23 4.48
N ASP A 120 21.91 0.87 4.38
CA ASP A 120 23.34 0.96 4.68
C ASP A 120 24.22 -0.01 3.85
N THR A 121 23.74 -0.38 2.66
CA THR A 121 24.47 -1.25 1.73
C THR A 121 25.07 -0.43 0.57
N PRO A 122 26.17 -0.91 -0.03
CA PRO A 122 26.81 -0.24 -1.17
C PRO A 122 25.87 -0.04 -2.36
N PRO A 123 26.16 0.89 -3.30
CA PRO A 123 25.47 1.00 -4.58
C PRO A 123 25.45 -0.33 -5.34
N GLU A 124 24.40 -0.56 -6.13
CA GLU A 124 24.23 -1.76 -6.94
C GLU A 124 23.78 -1.42 -8.35
N ASP A 125 24.48 -1.92 -9.36
CA ASP A 125 24.21 -1.63 -10.79
C ASP A 125 22.76 -1.91 -11.21
N ARG A 126 22.08 -2.87 -10.58
CA ARG A 126 20.67 -3.20 -10.88
C ARG A 126 19.73 -2.04 -10.60
N PHE A 127 19.96 -1.28 -9.53
CA PHE A 127 19.20 -0.08 -9.19
C PHE A 127 19.65 1.12 -10.02
N ASP A 128 20.97 1.31 -10.15
CA ASP A 128 21.55 2.47 -10.82
C ASP A 128 21.15 2.54 -12.29
N ARG A 129 21.00 1.40 -12.95
CA ARG A 129 20.51 1.31 -14.33
C ARG A 129 19.12 1.90 -14.48
N ILE A 130 18.19 1.54 -13.57
CA ILE A 130 16.79 1.98 -13.61
C ILE A 130 16.69 3.46 -13.24
N THR A 131 17.41 3.88 -12.19
CA THR A 131 17.45 5.27 -11.75
C THR A 131 17.98 6.19 -12.86
N ARG A 132 19.03 5.77 -13.59
CA ARG A 132 19.56 6.51 -14.76
C ARG A 132 18.54 6.61 -15.88
N ARG A 133 17.87 5.52 -16.21
CA ARG A 133 16.79 5.52 -17.22
C ARG A 133 15.64 6.44 -16.84
N ALA A 134 15.29 6.53 -15.56
CA ALA A 134 14.27 7.46 -15.08
C ALA A 134 14.71 8.91 -15.27
N ALA A 135 15.94 9.28 -14.90
CA ALA A 135 16.49 10.61 -15.13
C ALA A 135 16.47 10.98 -16.62
N GLU A 136 16.93 10.09 -17.49
CA GLU A 136 16.98 10.27 -18.95
C GLU A 136 15.58 10.40 -19.55
N ARG A 137 14.64 9.49 -19.20
CA ARG A 137 13.25 9.48 -19.73
C ARG A 137 12.51 10.78 -19.42
N PHE A 138 12.70 11.31 -18.22
CA PHE A 138 12.00 12.52 -17.80
C PHE A 138 12.84 13.80 -17.97
N GLY A 139 14.12 13.70 -18.35
CA GLY A 139 15.00 14.85 -18.46
C GLY A 139 15.13 15.63 -17.15
N CYS A 140 15.14 14.92 -16.03
CA CYS A 140 15.24 15.49 -14.69
C CYS A 140 16.69 15.44 -14.20
N GLU A 141 17.10 16.48 -13.46
CA GLU A 141 18.46 16.58 -12.89
C GLU A 141 18.69 15.54 -11.81
N VAL A 142 17.63 15.13 -11.11
CA VAL A 142 17.70 14.17 -10.01
C VAL A 142 16.71 13.05 -10.21
N ALA A 143 17.18 11.82 -10.04
CA ALA A 143 16.35 10.63 -9.92
C ALA A 143 16.89 9.76 -8.79
N THR A 144 16.02 9.17 -7.96
CA THR A 144 16.46 8.36 -6.82
C THR A 144 15.59 7.12 -6.59
N LEU A 145 16.26 6.06 -6.10
CA LEU A 145 15.61 5.03 -5.31
C LEU A 145 15.79 5.40 -3.84
N ALA A 146 14.71 5.84 -3.21
CA ALA A 146 14.68 6.27 -1.81
C ALA A 146 13.95 5.23 -0.94
N LEU A 147 14.55 4.83 0.16
CA LEU A 147 13.98 3.94 1.18
C LEU A 147 13.68 4.76 2.43
N ILE A 148 12.48 4.60 3.00
CA ILE A 148 12.03 5.41 4.14
C ILE A 148 12.16 4.58 5.42
N ALA A 149 13.23 4.83 6.15
CA ALA A 149 13.47 4.26 7.47
C ALA A 149 12.65 4.98 8.56
N ASP A 150 12.94 4.74 9.82
CA ASP A 150 12.19 5.30 10.95
C ASP A 150 12.36 6.82 11.02
N ASP A 151 13.58 7.29 11.09
CA ASP A 151 13.95 8.70 11.29
C ASP A 151 14.53 9.36 10.02
N ARG A 152 14.91 8.57 9.00
CA ARG A 152 15.60 9.04 7.80
C ARG A 152 15.07 8.43 6.51
N GLN A 153 15.31 9.16 5.43
CA GLN A 153 15.33 8.64 4.09
C GLN A 153 16.75 8.19 3.75
N PHE A 154 16.92 6.96 3.32
CA PHE A 154 18.17 6.42 2.79
C PHE A 154 18.10 6.35 1.27
N ILE A 155 19.05 6.97 0.57
CA ILE A 155 19.15 6.91 -0.89
C ILE A 155 20.00 5.70 -1.29
N LYS A 156 19.32 4.69 -1.83
CA LYS A 156 19.96 3.44 -2.30
C LYS A 156 20.62 3.60 -3.68
N SER A 157 20.03 4.42 -4.54
CA SER A 157 20.55 4.75 -5.87
C SER A 157 20.16 6.18 -6.23
N ALA A 158 21.07 6.93 -6.86
CA ALA A 158 20.81 8.29 -7.30
C ALA A 158 21.48 8.61 -8.64
N VAL A 159 20.85 9.52 -9.39
CA VAL A 159 21.44 10.34 -10.44
C VAL A 159 21.30 11.79 -9.97
N GLY A 160 22.33 12.60 -10.17
CA GLY A 160 22.39 13.99 -9.70
C GLY A 160 22.81 14.11 -8.24
N GLU A 161 22.70 15.32 -7.71
CA GLU A 161 23.09 15.62 -6.33
C GLU A 161 21.93 15.22 -5.38
N ALA A 162 22.20 14.23 -4.53
CA ALA A 162 21.29 13.80 -3.48
C ALA A 162 22.11 13.32 -2.28
N ASP A 163 21.82 13.86 -1.11
CA ASP A 163 22.42 13.37 0.13
C ASP A 163 21.98 11.93 0.38
N GLN A 164 22.92 11.06 0.74
CA GLN A 164 22.63 9.64 0.98
C GLN A 164 21.62 9.44 2.12
N ASP A 165 21.70 10.29 3.13
CA ASP A 165 20.81 10.31 4.29
C ASP A 165 20.15 11.68 4.43
N LEU A 166 18.84 11.69 4.57
CA LEU A 166 18.05 12.88 4.79
C LEU A 166 17.05 12.62 5.93
N GLU A 167 16.88 13.58 6.81
CA GLU A 167 15.83 13.53 7.82
C GLU A 167 14.47 13.23 7.18
N ARG A 168 13.77 12.20 7.65
CA ARG A 168 12.53 11.70 7.06
C ARG A 168 11.47 12.78 6.86
N THR A 169 11.36 13.70 7.82
CA THR A 169 10.37 14.79 7.78
C THR A 169 10.60 15.77 6.63
N LYS A 170 11.84 15.85 6.12
CA LYS A 170 12.24 16.69 4.99
C LYS A 170 12.22 15.96 3.64
N ALA A 171 11.68 14.74 3.59
CA ALA A 171 11.68 13.94 2.38
C ALA A 171 10.32 14.00 1.67
N PHE A 172 10.28 14.41 0.40
CA PHE A 172 9.08 14.28 -0.45
C PHE A 172 8.57 12.84 -0.53
N CYS A 173 9.51 11.88 -0.57
CA CYS A 173 9.22 10.45 -0.62
C CYS A 173 8.43 9.96 0.59
N ASN A 174 8.60 10.58 1.77
CA ASN A 174 7.79 10.29 2.95
C ASN A 174 6.30 10.64 2.75
N ALA A 175 6.00 11.69 1.96
CA ALA A 175 4.62 11.98 1.59
C ALA A 175 4.09 10.98 0.56
N THR A 176 4.92 10.53 -0.39
CA THR A 176 4.54 9.53 -1.39
C THR A 176 4.15 8.20 -0.75
N ILE A 177 4.90 7.68 0.23
CA ILE A 177 4.58 6.40 0.89
C ILE A 177 3.36 6.47 1.81
N ARG A 178 2.82 7.65 2.09
CA ARG A 178 1.56 7.83 2.82
C ARG A 178 0.33 7.79 1.93
N SER A 179 0.55 7.74 0.61
CA SER A 179 -0.47 7.60 -0.42
C SER A 179 -0.39 6.21 -1.04
N SER A 180 -1.52 5.62 -1.39
CA SER A 180 -1.55 4.33 -2.09
C SER A 180 -1.11 4.40 -3.55
N GLY A 181 -0.93 5.61 -4.09
CA GLY A 181 -0.58 5.88 -5.48
C GLY A 181 0.57 6.87 -5.65
N PRO A 182 0.91 7.23 -6.88
CA PRO A 182 1.97 8.18 -7.18
C PRO A 182 1.64 9.59 -6.66
N LEU A 183 2.68 10.30 -6.26
CA LEU A 183 2.62 11.73 -5.94
C LEU A 183 3.29 12.51 -7.07
N VAL A 184 2.53 13.38 -7.75
CA VAL A 184 3.03 14.25 -8.82
C VAL A 184 2.77 15.71 -8.45
N LEU A 185 3.83 16.50 -8.43
CA LEU A 185 3.83 17.93 -8.17
C LEU A 185 4.46 18.62 -9.38
N THR A 186 3.64 19.14 -10.28
CA THR A 186 4.09 19.80 -11.53
C THR A 186 4.74 21.15 -11.26
N ASP A 187 4.34 21.82 -10.18
CA ASP A 187 4.97 22.99 -9.59
C ASP A 187 4.77 22.95 -8.06
N THR A 188 5.82 22.63 -7.33
CA THR A 188 5.79 22.49 -5.87
C THR A 188 5.39 23.78 -5.15
N THR A 189 5.58 24.95 -5.77
CA THR A 189 5.22 26.26 -5.19
C THR A 189 3.70 26.49 -5.18
N GLN A 190 2.97 25.79 -6.03
CA GLN A 190 1.51 25.88 -6.15
C GLN A 190 0.78 24.93 -5.20
N ASP A 191 1.47 23.94 -4.62
CA ASP A 191 0.88 23.00 -3.66
C ASP A 191 1.03 23.54 -2.23
N GLU A 192 -0.08 23.78 -1.54
CA GLU A 192 -0.09 24.32 -0.18
C GLU A 192 0.67 23.49 0.85
N ARG A 193 0.76 22.17 0.63
CA ARG A 193 1.48 21.23 1.50
C ARG A 193 2.98 21.36 1.38
N PHE A 194 3.48 21.80 0.19
CA PHE A 194 4.90 21.76 -0.14
C PHE A 194 5.54 23.14 -0.38
N ARG A 195 4.76 24.20 -0.61
CA ARG A 195 5.31 25.56 -0.87
C ARG A 195 6.26 26.07 0.21
N SER A 196 6.06 25.66 1.47
CA SER A 196 6.94 26.02 2.60
C SER A 196 7.99 24.95 2.92
N HIS A 197 8.03 23.87 2.12
CA HIS A 197 9.01 22.79 2.32
C HIS A 197 10.45 23.32 2.17
N PRO A 198 11.42 22.89 3.02
CA PRO A 198 12.79 23.41 3.00
C PRO A 198 13.43 23.40 1.60
N PHE A 199 13.24 22.35 0.82
CA PHE A 199 13.80 22.20 -0.53
C PHE A 199 13.00 22.92 -1.63
N VAL A 200 11.88 23.52 -1.29
CA VAL A 200 11.10 24.40 -2.18
C VAL A 200 11.39 25.87 -1.88
N ALA A 201 11.35 26.25 -0.62
CA ALA A 201 11.62 27.62 -0.18
C ALA A 201 13.10 27.97 -0.18
N GLY A 202 13.97 26.99 0.08
CA GLY A 202 15.43 27.09 0.07
C GLY A 202 16.07 26.21 -0.99
N GLU A 203 17.41 26.14 -0.98
CA GLU A 203 18.18 25.28 -1.88
C GLU A 203 17.81 23.79 -1.72
N PRO A 204 17.73 23.02 -2.82
CA PRO A 204 18.04 23.37 -4.21
C PRO A 204 16.87 23.97 -5.01
N HIS A 205 15.84 24.48 -4.38
CA HIS A 205 14.65 25.09 -5.02
C HIS A 205 13.92 24.10 -5.95
N ILE A 206 13.61 22.90 -5.46
CA ILE A 206 12.83 21.91 -6.22
C ILE A 206 11.50 22.53 -6.65
N ARG A 207 11.17 22.39 -7.93
CA ARG A 207 9.93 22.89 -8.54
C ARG A 207 9.03 21.77 -9.08
N PHE A 208 9.62 20.65 -9.44
CA PHE A 208 8.91 19.48 -9.91
C PHE A 208 9.32 18.25 -9.11
N TYR A 209 8.35 17.42 -8.78
CA TYR A 209 8.53 16.11 -8.16
C TYR A 209 7.53 15.11 -8.73
N ALA A 210 7.98 13.93 -9.11
CA ALA A 210 7.11 12.80 -9.37
C ALA A 210 7.71 11.55 -8.73
N GLY A 211 6.94 10.91 -7.83
CA GLY A 211 7.36 9.72 -7.11
C GLY A 211 6.32 8.61 -7.18
N TYR A 212 6.77 7.39 -7.45
CA TYR A 212 5.95 6.18 -7.44
C TYR A 212 6.33 5.32 -6.23
N PRO A 213 5.37 4.90 -5.38
CA PRO A 213 5.67 4.15 -4.17
C PRO A 213 6.08 2.71 -4.50
N LEU A 214 7.04 2.18 -3.74
CA LEU A 214 7.54 0.81 -3.83
C LEU A 214 7.12 0.01 -2.59
N ARG A 215 6.85 -1.27 -2.80
CA ARG A 215 6.34 -2.17 -1.78
C ARG A 215 7.39 -3.20 -1.37
N GLY A 216 7.43 -3.49 -0.07
CA GLY A 216 8.19 -4.59 0.51
C GLY A 216 7.31 -5.82 0.79
N PRO A 217 7.84 -6.82 1.50
CA PRO A 217 7.11 -7.97 1.99
C PRO A 217 5.80 -7.56 2.70
N GLY A 218 4.73 -8.29 2.47
CA GLY A 218 3.41 -7.95 3.00
C GLY A 218 2.75 -6.73 2.35
N GLY A 219 3.30 -6.20 1.24
CA GLY A 219 2.72 -5.07 0.50
C GLY A 219 2.94 -3.69 1.11
N TRP A 220 3.73 -3.59 2.20
CA TRP A 220 4.01 -2.32 2.89
C TRP A 220 4.78 -1.34 2.01
N LEU A 221 4.38 -0.07 2.01
CA LEU A 221 5.07 0.99 1.26
C LEU A 221 6.38 1.37 1.97
N ILE A 222 7.52 0.99 1.37
CA ILE A 222 8.83 1.07 2.01
C ILE A 222 9.75 2.13 1.41
N GLY A 223 9.40 2.66 0.26
CA GLY A 223 10.23 3.63 -0.46
C GLY A 223 9.59 4.10 -1.76
N THR A 224 10.36 4.77 -2.60
CA THR A 224 9.91 5.34 -3.88
C THR A 224 10.99 5.26 -4.94
N LEU A 225 10.57 5.10 -6.21
CA LEU A 225 11.31 5.62 -7.36
C LEU A 225 10.79 7.03 -7.62
N CYS A 226 11.66 8.04 -7.60
CA CYS A 226 11.23 9.41 -7.89
C CYS A 226 12.20 10.17 -8.80
N VAL A 227 11.66 11.21 -9.45
CA VAL A 227 12.40 12.17 -10.26
C VAL A 227 12.06 13.58 -9.82
N MET A 228 13.03 14.47 -9.85
CA MET A 228 12.92 15.85 -9.39
C MET A 228 13.63 16.81 -10.34
N SER A 229 13.13 18.05 -10.40
CA SER A 229 13.75 19.14 -11.17
C SER A 229 13.60 20.47 -10.44
N THR A 230 14.54 21.37 -10.67
CA THR A 230 14.50 22.77 -10.22
C THR A 230 13.63 23.67 -11.10
N SER A 231 13.06 23.12 -12.17
CA SER A 231 12.11 23.80 -13.06
C SER A 231 10.73 23.12 -13.00
N PRO A 232 9.62 23.89 -12.94
CA PRO A 232 8.30 23.32 -13.11
C PRO A 232 8.14 22.66 -14.48
N ARG A 233 7.36 21.58 -14.56
CA ARG A 233 7.08 20.92 -15.84
C ARG A 233 5.69 20.27 -15.84
N PRO A 234 5.03 20.20 -17.01
CA PRO A 234 3.83 19.37 -17.16
C PRO A 234 4.23 17.88 -17.00
N PHE A 235 3.27 17.09 -16.54
CA PHE A 235 3.41 15.64 -16.43
C PHE A 235 2.14 15.01 -16.95
N THR A 236 2.26 14.29 -18.06
CA THR A 236 1.14 13.71 -18.80
C THR A 236 0.77 12.33 -18.27
N ASP A 237 -0.39 11.81 -18.68
CA ASP A 237 -0.79 10.41 -18.40
C ASP A 237 0.23 9.42 -18.97
N GLN A 238 0.86 9.73 -20.12
CA GLN A 238 1.94 8.90 -20.68
C GLN A 238 3.19 8.94 -19.80
N ASP A 239 3.56 10.10 -19.25
CA ASP A 239 4.69 10.21 -18.32
C ASP A 239 4.41 9.41 -17.03
N LEU A 240 3.17 9.43 -16.56
CA LEU A 240 2.75 8.65 -15.39
C LEU A 240 2.86 7.14 -15.66
N GLN A 241 2.41 6.66 -16.82
CA GLN A 241 2.55 5.27 -17.23
C GLN A 241 4.03 4.85 -17.34
N ASP A 242 4.87 5.70 -17.90
CA ASP A 242 6.30 5.41 -18.03
C ASP A 242 7.00 5.37 -16.66
N LEU A 243 6.62 6.25 -15.72
CA LEU A 243 7.11 6.21 -14.34
C LEU A 243 6.66 4.94 -13.64
N GLU A 244 5.41 4.53 -13.84
CA GLU A 244 4.87 3.29 -13.30
C GLU A 244 5.63 2.06 -13.83
N LEU A 245 5.91 1.98 -15.13
CA LEU A 245 6.69 0.89 -15.72
C LEU A 245 8.10 0.80 -15.13
N LEU A 246 8.78 1.94 -15.00
CA LEU A 246 10.11 1.99 -14.36
C LEU A 246 10.05 1.61 -12.88
N ALA A 247 8.99 2.02 -12.18
CA ALA A 247 8.77 1.65 -10.79
C ALA A 247 8.46 0.15 -10.64
N GLN A 248 7.76 -0.48 -11.57
CA GLN A 248 7.53 -1.92 -11.60
C GLN A 248 8.83 -2.69 -11.81
N GLU A 249 9.70 -2.25 -12.73
CA GLU A 249 11.04 -2.81 -12.88
C GLU A 249 11.85 -2.68 -11.57
N MET A 250 11.86 -1.50 -10.97
CA MET A 250 12.53 -1.23 -9.69
C MET A 250 11.97 -2.12 -8.58
N GLN A 251 10.66 -2.30 -8.54
CA GLN A 251 9.95 -3.16 -7.59
C GLN A 251 10.45 -4.60 -7.65
N HIS A 252 10.67 -5.15 -8.85
CA HIS A 252 11.22 -6.50 -9.02
C HIS A 252 12.66 -6.62 -8.54
N GLU A 253 13.47 -5.59 -8.72
CA GLU A 253 14.85 -5.57 -8.22
C GLU A 253 14.91 -5.40 -6.69
N VAL A 254 14.02 -4.59 -6.12
CA VAL A 254 13.93 -4.36 -4.67
C VAL A 254 13.39 -5.60 -3.94
N PHE A 255 12.37 -6.23 -4.50
CA PHE A 255 11.72 -7.40 -3.94
C PHE A 255 11.38 -8.43 -5.03
N PRO A 256 12.31 -9.32 -5.40
CA PRO A 256 12.12 -10.31 -6.47
C PRO A 256 10.94 -11.26 -6.24
N GLY A 257 10.50 -11.44 -5.00
CA GLY A 257 9.30 -12.22 -4.65
C GLY A 257 7.98 -11.48 -4.88
N TRP A 258 8.04 -10.20 -5.29
CA TRP A 258 6.84 -9.42 -5.59
C TRP A 258 6.09 -10.01 -6.77
N LYS A 259 4.86 -10.41 -6.53
CA LYS A 259 3.88 -10.68 -7.60
C LYS A 259 2.96 -9.48 -7.63
N ALA A 260 2.96 -8.74 -8.73
CA ALA A 260 1.90 -7.79 -8.97
C ALA A 260 0.58 -8.57 -8.90
N TRP A 261 -0.26 -8.27 -7.94
CA TRP A 261 -1.63 -8.74 -7.97
C TRP A 261 -2.23 -8.03 -9.18
N SER A 262 -2.39 -8.76 -10.27
CA SER A 262 -3.17 -8.28 -11.40
C SER A 262 -4.58 -8.09 -10.86
N ILE A 263 -4.95 -6.83 -10.67
CA ILE A 263 -6.36 -6.46 -10.57
C ILE A 263 -6.87 -6.67 -12.02
N LEU A 264 -7.44 -7.85 -12.26
CA LEU A 264 -8.25 -8.13 -13.45
C LEU A 264 -9.66 -7.64 -13.19
#